data_b2397e90f673f1f73c4295d43841e7d2
#
_entry.id   b2397e90f673f1f73c4295d43841e7d2
#
_cell.length_a   1.000
_cell.length_b   1.000
_cell.length_c   1.000
_cell.angle_alpha   90.00
_cell.angle_beta   90.00
_cell.angle_gamma   90.00
#
_symmetry.space_group_name_H-M   'P 1'
#
loop_
_entity.id
_entity.type
_entity.pdbx_description
1 polymer ?
#
loop_
_entity_poly.entity_id
_entity_poly.type
_entity_poly.pdbx_seq_one_letter_code
_entity_poly.pdbx_strand_id
1 'polypeptide(L)'
;LTETLGIGKGSVTLDDFNHAELVIVMGQNPGTNHPRMLSALSETKKKGGKIITINPLPEVGLMRYNEPQNPIKWFGKGQELTDVFLQVKINGDVALLKIIMKLLLEKEKENPNTIFDHDFIEKNTTGYDDFIKDLETSSIDELIPQTGISLEIIKEATDLIAQKKKIIICWAMGLTQHKNSVDNIRELVNLLLLKGSIGKQGAGTCPVRGHSNVQGDRTMGIWEKPKDSFLDNLENEFNFKAPRKHGYDVVDAIEAMHQKK
;
A
#
# COMPACT_ATOMS: atom_id res chain seq x y z
N LEU A 1 6.38 7.13 2.02
CA LEU A 1 7.28 6.54 1.02
C LEU A 1 8.57 7.35 0.83
N THR A 2 8.49 8.67 0.70
CA THR A 2 9.70 9.49 0.51
C THR A 2 10.66 9.36 1.69
N GLU A 3 10.17 9.31 2.91
CA GLU A 3 10.98 9.15 4.13
C GLU A 3 11.56 7.73 4.27
N THR A 4 10.81 6.72 3.86
CA THR A 4 11.16 5.31 4.09
C THR A 4 11.91 4.68 2.92
N LEU A 5 11.55 5.03 1.68
CA LEU A 5 12.12 4.46 0.46
C LEU A 5 12.89 5.49 -0.40
N GLY A 6 12.93 6.75 0.03
CA GLY A 6 13.55 7.83 -0.73
C GLY A 6 12.74 8.28 -1.96
N ILE A 7 11.60 7.64 -2.26
CA ILE A 7 10.79 7.93 -3.45
C ILE A 7 9.30 7.95 -3.10
N GLY A 8 8.61 9.01 -3.47
CA GLY A 8 7.16 9.19 -3.24
C GLY A 8 6.25 8.52 -4.29
N LYS A 9 6.73 7.49 -4.95
CA LYS A 9 6.06 6.80 -6.08
C LYS A 9 5.91 5.32 -5.81
N GLY A 10 5.11 4.63 -6.65
CA GLY A 10 5.11 3.18 -6.73
C GLY A 10 6.43 2.64 -7.27
N SER A 11 6.78 1.45 -6.84
CA SER A 11 7.99 0.75 -7.28
C SER A 11 7.72 -0.39 -8.27
N VAL A 12 6.46 -0.59 -8.66
CA VAL A 12 6.03 -1.65 -9.57
C VAL A 12 5.49 -1.10 -10.88
N THR A 13 5.62 -1.89 -11.93
CA THR A 13 4.98 -1.69 -13.24
C THR A 13 3.70 -2.52 -13.36
N LEU A 14 2.93 -2.33 -14.42
CA LEU A 14 1.76 -3.16 -14.69
C LEU A 14 2.14 -4.63 -14.91
N ASP A 15 3.30 -4.89 -15.53
CA ASP A 15 3.78 -6.26 -15.79
C ASP A 15 4.15 -7.01 -14.52
N ASP A 16 4.55 -6.32 -13.46
CA ASP A 16 4.86 -6.95 -12.17
C ASP A 16 3.68 -7.74 -11.59
N PHE A 17 2.44 -7.32 -11.86
CA PHE A 17 1.25 -8.08 -11.46
C PHE A 17 1.18 -9.48 -12.08
N ASN A 18 1.80 -9.67 -13.24
CA ASN A 18 1.90 -10.97 -13.89
C ASN A 18 2.88 -11.93 -13.20
N HIS A 19 3.74 -11.42 -12.35
CA HIS A 19 4.81 -12.15 -11.66
C HIS A 19 4.62 -12.17 -10.14
N ALA A 20 3.62 -11.47 -9.62
CA ALA A 20 3.31 -11.44 -8.21
C ALA A 20 2.74 -12.78 -7.71
N GLU A 21 3.24 -13.25 -6.59
CA GLU A 21 2.71 -14.42 -5.89
C GLU A 21 1.55 -14.06 -4.96
N LEU A 22 1.57 -12.81 -4.48
CA LEU A 22 0.54 -12.24 -3.61
C LEU A 22 0.36 -10.76 -3.91
N VAL A 23 -0.90 -10.35 -4.06
CA VAL A 23 -1.27 -8.92 -4.08
C VAL A 23 -2.14 -8.63 -2.85
N ILE A 24 -1.74 -7.65 -2.06
CA ILE A 24 -2.54 -7.14 -0.94
C ILE A 24 -3.19 -5.83 -1.40
N VAL A 25 -4.51 -5.76 -1.37
CA VAL A 25 -5.28 -4.56 -1.71
C VAL A 25 -5.85 -3.97 -0.43
N MET A 26 -5.41 -2.76 -0.06
CA MET A 26 -5.69 -2.18 1.23
C MET A 26 -6.28 -0.77 1.12
N GLY A 27 -7.46 -0.55 1.74
CA GLY A 27 -8.13 0.75 1.72
C GLY A 27 -8.45 1.26 0.31
N GLN A 28 -8.85 0.37 -0.59
CA GLN A 28 -9.13 0.65 -1.99
C GLN A 28 -10.29 -0.20 -2.51
N ASN A 29 -11.16 0.39 -3.35
CA ASN A 29 -12.15 -0.34 -4.14
C ASN A 29 -11.82 -0.17 -5.64
N PRO A 30 -11.03 -1.09 -6.25
CA PRO A 30 -10.67 -0.99 -7.65
C PRO A 30 -11.88 -1.09 -8.57
N GLY A 31 -12.91 -1.86 -8.22
CA GLY A 31 -14.11 -1.99 -9.05
C GLY A 31 -14.85 -0.68 -9.27
N THR A 32 -14.84 0.21 -8.29
CA THR A 32 -15.49 1.52 -8.37
C THR A 32 -14.55 2.60 -8.92
N ASN A 33 -13.30 2.64 -8.44
CA ASN A 33 -12.42 3.79 -8.68
C ASN A 33 -11.33 3.53 -9.73
N HIS A 34 -10.95 2.26 -9.94
CA HIS A 34 -9.84 1.87 -10.82
C HIS A 34 -10.19 0.60 -11.61
N PRO A 35 -11.28 0.57 -12.41
CA PRO A 35 -11.83 -0.66 -12.99
C PRO A 35 -10.82 -1.44 -13.87
N ARG A 36 -9.87 -0.77 -14.51
CA ARG A 36 -8.80 -1.43 -15.29
C ARG A 36 -7.85 -2.27 -14.41
N MET A 37 -7.72 -1.94 -13.12
CA MET A 37 -6.94 -2.73 -12.17
C MET A 37 -7.52 -4.13 -11.95
N LEU A 38 -8.85 -4.30 -12.09
CA LEU A 38 -9.49 -5.62 -11.99
C LEU A 38 -8.94 -6.61 -13.01
N SER A 39 -8.58 -6.14 -14.22
CA SER A 39 -7.94 -6.99 -15.24
C SER A 39 -6.55 -7.45 -14.77
N ALA A 40 -5.75 -6.57 -14.18
CA ALA A 40 -4.43 -6.94 -13.63
C ALA A 40 -4.56 -7.96 -12.49
N LEU A 41 -5.48 -7.74 -11.56
CA LEU A 41 -5.76 -8.68 -10.46
C LEU A 41 -6.26 -10.04 -10.98
N SER A 42 -7.11 -10.02 -12.02
CA SER A 42 -7.58 -11.24 -12.69
C SER A 42 -6.43 -12.02 -13.32
N GLU A 43 -5.48 -11.34 -13.97
CA GLU A 43 -4.30 -12.00 -14.55
C GLU A 43 -3.39 -12.58 -13.47
N THR A 44 -3.17 -11.87 -12.35
CA THR A 44 -2.45 -12.42 -11.18
C THR A 44 -3.09 -13.74 -10.73
N LYS A 45 -4.41 -13.78 -10.59
CA LYS A 45 -5.16 -14.99 -10.20
C LYS A 45 -5.01 -16.12 -11.21
N LYS A 46 -5.11 -15.85 -12.52
CA LYS A 46 -4.95 -16.85 -13.59
C LYS A 46 -3.55 -17.50 -13.57
N LYS A 47 -2.55 -16.76 -13.13
CA LYS A 47 -1.16 -17.26 -12.99
C LYS A 47 -0.86 -17.92 -11.65
N GLY A 48 -1.88 -18.15 -10.83
CA GLY A 48 -1.75 -18.84 -9.53
C GLY A 48 -1.42 -17.92 -8.36
N GLY A 49 -1.32 -16.61 -8.58
CA GLY A 49 -1.17 -15.63 -7.52
C GLY A 49 -2.40 -15.53 -6.63
N LYS A 50 -2.22 -15.06 -5.42
CA LYS A 50 -3.25 -14.89 -4.40
C LYS A 50 -3.53 -13.42 -4.13
N ILE A 51 -4.72 -13.13 -3.61
CA ILE A 51 -5.14 -11.77 -3.26
C ILE A 51 -5.68 -11.75 -1.84
N ILE A 52 -5.08 -10.89 -1.01
CA ILE A 52 -5.64 -10.50 0.30
C ILE A 52 -6.25 -9.12 0.14
N THR A 53 -7.46 -8.95 0.61
CA THR A 53 -8.14 -7.65 0.64
C THR A 53 -8.35 -7.20 2.08
N ILE A 54 -7.93 -5.96 2.38
CA ILE A 54 -8.08 -5.32 3.69
C ILE A 54 -8.94 -4.07 3.49
N ASN A 55 -10.20 -4.13 3.91
CA ASN A 55 -11.14 -3.03 3.69
C ASN A 55 -12.26 -3.07 4.73
N PRO A 56 -12.84 -1.93 5.13
CA PRO A 56 -13.97 -1.92 6.09
C PRO A 56 -15.24 -2.59 5.57
N LEU A 57 -15.44 -2.62 4.24
CA LEU A 57 -16.63 -3.19 3.61
C LEU A 57 -16.27 -4.22 2.54
N PRO A 58 -17.00 -5.36 2.45
CA PRO A 58 -16.84 -6.35 1.40
C PRO A 58 -17.55 -5.89 0.11
N GLU A 59 -16.98 -4.90 -0.56
CA GLU A 59 -17.55 -4.34 -1.78
C GLU A 59 -17.41 -5.31 -2.97
N VAL A 60 -18.41 -5.31 -3.86
CA VAL A 60 -18.48 -6.26 -5.00
C VAL A 60 -17.21 -6.24 -5.85
N GLY A 61 -16.67 -5.04 -6.12
CA GLY A 61 -15.46 -4.85 -6.93
C GLY A 61 -14.17 -5.34 -6.28
N LEU A 62 -14.21 -5.80 -5.02
CA LEU A 62 -13.11 -6.49 -4.34
C LEU A 62 -13.29 -8.00 -4.35
N MET A 63 -14.52 -8.46 -4.36
CA MET A 63 -14.83 -9.88 -4.18
C MET A 63 -14.85 -10.65 -5.49
N ARG A 64 -15.43 -10.08 -6.54
CA ARG A 64 -15.64 -10.78 -7.81
C ARG A 64 -15.45 -9.88 -9.02
N TYR A 65 -15.05 -10.48 -10.14
CA TYR A 65 -14.83 -9.80 -11.41
C TYR A 65 -15.40 -10.61 -12.57
N ASN A 66 -16.21 -9.93 -13.38
CA ASN A 66 -16.58 -10.38 -14.73
C ASN A 66 -15.90 -9.48 -15.75
N GLU A 67 -15.13 -10.07 -16.64
CA GLU A 67 -14.44 -9.32 -17.69
C GLU A 67 -15.43 -8.79 -18.74
N PRO A 68 -15.64 -7.44 -18.81
CA PRO A 68 -16.70 -6.89 -19.66
C PRO A 68 -16.45 -7.10 -21.16
N GLN A 69 -15.20 -7.32 -21.54
CA GLN A 69 -14.79 -7.53 -22.94
C GLN A 69 -14.94 -8.98 -23.42
N ASN A 70 -15.30 -9.90 -22.52
CA ASN A 70 -15.51 -11.30 -22.87
C ASN A 70 -16.99 -11.68 -22.71
N PRO A 71 -17.77 -11.76 -23.84
CA PRO A 71 -19.20 -12.06 -23.80
C PRO A 71 -19.55 -13.40 -23.10
N ILE A 72 -18.67 -14.39 -23.20
CA ILE A 72 -18.86 -15.70 -22.54
C ILE A 72 -18.89 -15.57 -21.02
N LYS A 73 -18.16 -14.59 -20.47
CA LYS A 73 -18.07 -14.33 -19.03
C LYS A 73 -19.17 -13.41 -18.48
N TRP A 74 -20.07 -12.92 -19.33
CA TRP A 74 -21.20 -12.11 -18.88
C TRP A 74 -22.24 -12.95 -18.12
N PHE A 75 -22.28 -14.26 -18.45
CA PHE A 75 -23.18 -15.20 -17.80
C PHE A 75 -22.39 -16.03 -16.78
N GLY A 76 -22.71 -15.88 -15.50
CA GLY A 76 -22.07 -16.66 -14.44
C GLY A 76 -21.74 -15.88 -13.17
N LYS A 77 -21.16 -16.57 -12.20
CA LYS A 77 -20.83 -15.99 -10.88
C LYS A 77 -19.59 -15.09 -10.88
N GLY A 78 -18.89 -14.99 -12.02
CA GLY A 78 -17.60 -14.25 -12.11
C GLY A 78 -16.43 -14.99 -11.46
N GLN A 79 -15.22 -14.47 -11.71
CA GLN A 79 -14.00 -14.94 -11.08
C GLN A 79 -13.91 -14.37 -9.66
N GLU A 80 -13.65 -15.23 -8.67
CA GLU A 80 -13.29 -14.78 -7.33
C GLU A 80 -11.92 -14.09 -7.36
N LEU A 81 -11.87 -12.87 -6.85
CA LEU A 81 -10.63 -12.12 -6.75
C LEU A 81 -9.96 -12.33 -5.39
N THR A 82 -10.67 -12.09 -4.31
CA THR A 82 -10.14 -12.14 -2.95
C THR A 82 -10.08 -13.58 -2.43
N ASP A 83 -8.90 -14.02 -2.00
CA ASP A 83 -8.69 -15.30 -1.31
C ASP A 83 -8.95 -15.16 0.19
N VAL A 84 -8.44 -14.10 0.81
CA VAL A 84 -8.67 -13.79 2.24
C VAL A 84 -9.14 -12.34 2.36
N PHE A 85 -10.28 -12.14 3.01
CA PHE A 85 -10.84 -10.81 3.26
C PHE A 85 -10.72 -10.44 4.74
N LEU A 86 -10.01 -9.35 5.03
CA LEU A 86 -9.82 -8.80 6.35
C LEU A 86 -10.69 -7.56 6.50
N GLN A 87 -11.83 -7.70 7.17
CA GLN A 87 -12.77 -6.59 7.42
C GLN A 87 -12.29 -5.75 8.59
N VAL A 88 -11.33 -4.86 8.31
CA VAL A 88 -10.71 -4.03 9.33
C VAL A 88 -11.65 -2.90 9.78
N LYS A 89 -11.66 -2.59 11.09
CA LYS A 89 -12.25 -1.34 11.59
C LYS A 89 -11.50 -0.14 11.03
N ILE A 90 -12.21 0.96 10.81
CA ILE A 90 -11.58 2.24 10.44
C ILE A 90 -10.50 2.57 11.46
N ASN A 91 -9.31 2.89 10.96
CA ASN A 91 -8.10 3.16 11.74
C ASN A 91 -7.47 1.95 12.48
N GLY A 92 -7.90 0.73 12.16
CA GLY A 92 -7.30 -0.51 12.69
C GLY A 92 -6.11 -1.03 11.90
N ASP A 93 -5.68 -0.32 10.85
CA ASP A 93 -4.70 -0.78 9.87
C ASP A 93 -3.31 -1.00 10.47
N VAL A 94 -2.81 -0.06 11.29
CA VAL A 94 -1.53 -0.18 12.00
C VAL A 94 -1.55 -1.40 12.93
N ALA A 95 -2.62 -1.55 13.72
CA ALA A 95 -2.76 -2.68 14.64
C ALA A 95 -2.76 -4.03 13.89
N LEU A 96 -3.50 -4.11 12.78
CA LEU A 96 -3.54 -5.30 11.94
C LEU A 96 -2.17 -5.66 11.37
N LEU A 97 -1.46 -4.70 10.78
CA LEU A 97 -0.13 -4.91 10.20
C LEU A 97 0.89 -5.31 11.27
N LYS A 98 0.84 -4.70 12.46
CA LYS A 98 1.69 -5.10 13.60
C LYS A 98 1.42 -6.53 14.06
N ILE A 99 0.16 -6.95 14.17
CA ILE A 99 -0.19 -8.35 14.50
C ILE A 99 0.37 -9.30 13.45
N ILE A 100 0.15 -9.02 12.16
CA ILE A 100 0.67 -9.84 11.05
C ILE A 100 2.19 -9.96 11.17
N MET A 101 2.92 -8.85 11.31
CA MET A 101 4.38 -8.88 11.39
C MET A 101 4.90 -9.58 12.65
N LYS A 102 4.21 -9.44 13.78
CA LYS A 102 4.53 -10.19 15.00
C LYS A 102 4.35 -11.69 14.82
N LEU A 103 3.26 -12.13 14.23
CA LEU A 103 3.04 -13.54 13.91
C LEU A 103 4.06 -14.08 12.90
N LEU A 104 4.47 -13.27 11.92
CA LEU A 104 5.56 -13.63 11.02
C LEU A 104 6.90 -13.76 11.76
N LEU A 105 7.18 -12.89 12.73
CA LEU A 105 8.37 -12.97 13.59
C LEU A 105 8.37 -14.24 14.45
N GLU A 106 7.22 -14.63 14.99
CA GLU A 106 7.09 -15.88 15.74
C GLU A 106 7.43 -17.09 14.86
N LYS A 107 6.89 -17.12 13.61
CA LYS A 107 7.23 -18.18 12.63
C LYS A 107 8.71 -18.15 12.21
N GLU A 108 9.31 -16.98 12.06
CA GLU A 108 10.74 -16.84 11.76
C GLU A 108 11.60 -17.38 12.89
N LYS A 109 11.21 -17.18 14.16
CA LYS A 109 11.91 -17.73 15.33
C LYS A 109 11.80 -19.25 15.40
N GLU A 110 10.64 -19.83 15.00
CA GLU A 110 10.46 -21.29 14.92
C GLU A 110 11.30 -21.92 13.79
N ASN A 111 11.37 -21.25 12.66
CA ASN A 111 12.10 -21.71 11.47
C ASN A 111 12.96 -20.57 10.89
N PRO A 112 14.17 -20.35 11.44
CA PRO A 112 15.01 -19.22 11.05
C PRO A 112 15.37 -19.20 9.56
N ASN A 113 15.44 -18.01 8.97
CA ASN A 113 15.75 -17.73 7.56
C ASN A 113 14.73 -18.27 6.55
N THR A 114 13.48 -18.51 6.98
CA THR A 114 12.42 -19.00 6.09
C THR A 114 11.40 -17.96 5.72
N ILE A 115 11.15 -17.00 6.62
CA ILE A 115 10.11 -15.98 6.47
C ILE A 115 10.68 -14.64 6.04
N PHE A 116 11.74 -14.16 6.73
CA PHE A 116 12.38 -12.88 6.46
C PHE A 116 13.53 -13.03 5.47
N ASP A 117 13.77 -11.97 4.69
CA ASP A 117 14.91 -11.86 3.77
C ASP A 117 16.05 -11.11 4.48
N HIS A 118 16.79 -11.84 5.34
CA HIS A 118 17.86 -11.25 6.17
C HIS A 118 18.97 -10.60 5.33
N ASP A 119 19.32 -11.19 4.19
CA ASP A 119 20.30 -10.60 3.27
C ASP A 119 19.84 -9.24 2.72
N PHE A 120 18.56 -9.13 2.41
CA PHE A 120 17.97 -7.88 1.96
C PHE A 120 17.92 -6.86 3.11
N ILE A 121 17.50 -7.29 4.29
CA ILE A 121 17.37 -6.44 5.50
C ILE A 121 18.72 -5.83 5.84
N GLU A 122 19.76 -6.66 5.96
CA GLU A 122 21.12 -6.21 6.31
C GLU A 122 21.68 -5.18 5.31
N LYS A 123 21.46 -5.41 4.02
CA LYS A 123 22.02 -4.56 2.95
C LYS A 123 21.25 -3.28 2.69
N ASN A 124 19.94 -3.27 2.95
CA ASN A 124 19.04 -2.23 2.42
C ASN A 124 18.20 -1.53 3.50
N THR A 125 18.33 -1.91 4.77
CA THR A 125 17.51 -1.30 5.83
C THR A 125 18.34 -0.81 7.00
N THR A 126 17.74 0.03 7.83
CA THR A 126 18.29 0.49 9.12
C THR A 126 17.22 0.39 10.19
N GLY A 127 17.62 0.25 11.47
CA GLY A 127 16.69 0.20 12.60
C GLY A 127 15.96 -1.13 12.77
N TYR A 128 16.45 -2.22 12.16
CA TYR A 128 15.83 -3.54 12.25
C TYR A 128 15.69 -4.04 13.68
N ASP A 129 16.75 -3.93 14.50
CA ASP A 129 16.74 -4.44 15.89
C ASP A 129 15.73 -3.69 16.76
N ASP A 130 15.64 -2.37 16.61
CA ASP A 130 14.65 -1.57 17.35
C ASP A 130 13.22 -1.91 16.90
N PHE A 131 13.02 -2.15 15.60
CA PHE A 131 11.73 -2.57 15.08
C PHE A 131 11.31 -3.96 15.58
N ILE A 132 12.22 -4.93 15.59
CA ILE A 132 11.95 -6.26 16.15
C ILE A 132 11.60 -6.18 17.66
N LYS A 133 12.32 -5.36 18.41
CA LYS A 133 12.01 -5.13 19.82
C LYS A 133 10.62 -4.52 20.04
N ASP A 134 10.20 -3.57 19.18
CA ASP A 134 8.84 -3.02 19.22
C ASP A 134 7.79 -4.11 18.94
N LEU A 135 8.01 -4.96 17.95
CA LEU A 135 7.13 -6.09 17.68
C LEU A 135 7.07 -7.10 18.84
N GLU A 136 8.20 -7.41 19.46
CA GLU A 136 8.26 -8.34 20.61
C GLU A 136 7.48 -7.82 21.80
N THR A 137 7.58 -6.55 22.10
CA THR A 137 6.91 -5.91 23.25
C THR A 137 5.43 -5.63 22.98
N SER A 138 4.98 -5.61 21.71
CA SER A 138 3.58 -5.38 21.36
C SER A 138 2.69 -6.54 21.81
N SER A 139 1.53 -6.26 22.42
CA SER A 139 0.56 -7.27 22.87
C SER A 139 -0.48 -7.53 21.77
N ILE A 140 -0.58 -8.77 21.30
CA ILE A 140 -1.63 -9.17 20.35
C ILE A 140 -3.01 -8.96 20.96
N ASP A 141 -3.21 -9.29 22.22
CA ASP A 141 -4.50 -9.16 22.92
C ASP A 141 -4.99 -7.71 23.00
N GLU A 142 -4.06 -6.74 23.10
CA GLU A 142 -4.37 -5.31 23.08
C GLU A 142 -4.63 -4.77 21.66
N LEU A 143 -4.04 -5.38 20.63
CA LEU A 143 -4.17 -4.95 19.25
C LEU A 143 -5.42 -5.53 18.57
N ILE A 144 -5.80 -6.78 18.85
CA ILE A 144 -6.98 -7.44 18.21
C ILE A 144 -8.26 -6.59 18.31
N PRO A 145 -8.67 -6.05 19.47
CA PRO A 145 -9.89 -5.24 19.56
C PRO A 145 -9.88 -4.00 18.66
N GLN A 146 -8.69 -3.47 18.35
CA GLN A 146 -8.52 -2.33 17.47
C GLN A 146 -8.78 -2.70 16.00
N THR A 147 -8.44 -3.93 15.59
CA THR A 147 -8.68 -4.39 14.21
C THR A 147 -10.14 -4.74 13.95
N GLY A 148 -10.85 -5.26 14.95
CA GLY A 148 -12.19 -5.81 14.80
C GLY A 148 -12.25 -7.15 14.05
N ILE A 149 -11.11 -7.81 13.87
CA ILE A 149 -10.97 -9.08 13.13
C ILE A 149 -10.56 -10.18 14.13
N SER A 150 -11.09 -11.39 13.96
CA SER A 150 -10.67 -12.51 14.81
C SER A 150 -9.23 -12.93 14.51
N LEU A 151 -8.55 -13.44 15.53
CA LEU A 151 -7.16 -13.88 15.39
C LEU A 151 -7.01 -15.01 14.36
N GLU A 152 -8.02 -15.87 14.21
CA GLU A 152 -8.03 -16.98 13.25
C GLU A 152 -7.90 -16.47 11.81
N ILE A 153 -8.68 -15.46 11.43
CA ILE A 153 -8.64 -14.88 10.08
C ILE A 153 -7.32 -14.13 9.86
N ILE A 154 -6.80 -13.45 10.88
CA ILE A 154 -5.48 -12.79 10.81
C ILE A 154 -4.38 -13.83 10.61
N LYS A 155 -4.43 -14.97 11.31
CA LYS A 155 -3.49 -16.08 11.13
C LYS A 155 -3.56 -16.67 9.73
N GLU A 156 -4.76 -16.88 9.17
CA GLU A 156 -4.93 -17.34 7.79
C GLU A 156 -4.23 -16.42 6.78
N ALA A 157 -4.44 -15.11 6.91
CA ALA A 157 -3.75 -14.13 6.07
C ALA A 157 -2.23 -14.15 6.28
N THR A 158 -1.78 -14.26 7.54
CA THR A 158 -0.36 -14.33 7.90
C THR A 158 0.30 -15.58 7.31
N ASP A 159 -0.35 -16.73 7.35
CA ASP A 159 0.15 -17.97 6.78
C ASP A 159 0.31 -17.87 5.26
N LEU A 160 -0.62 -17.18 4.60
CA LEU A 160 -0.52 -16.92 3.17
C LEU A 160 0.65 -15.96 2.86
N ILE A 161 0.84 -14.90 3.64
CA ILE A 161 1.95 -13.96 3.51
C ILE A 161 3.29 -14.66 3.76
N ALA A 162 3.37 -15.51 4.77
CA ALA A 162 4.58 -16.25 5.13
C ALA A 162 5.14 -17.06 3.95
N GLN A 163 4.26 -17.73 3.20
CA GLN A 163 4.62 -18.60 2.07
C GLN A 163 5.08 -17.85 0.82
N LYS A 164 4.90 -16.52 0.73
CA LYS A 164 5.13 -15.75 -0.50
C LYS A 164 6.36 -14.86 -0.39
N LYS A 165 7.10 -14.75 -1.50
CA LYS A 165 8.32 -13.93 -1.61
C LYS A 165 8.16 -12.75 -2.56
N LYS A 166 7.16 -12.78 -3.44
CA LYS A 166 6.86 -11.70 -4.39
C LYS A 166 5.51 -11.10 -4.04
N ILE A 167 5.55 -10.04 -3.23
CA ILE A 167 4.36 -9.40 -2.68
C ILE A 167 4.25 -7.98 -3.21
N ILE A 168 3.10 -7.65 -3.80
CA ILE A 168 2.73 -6.27 -4.12
C ILE A 168 1.69 -5.80 -3.12
N ILE A 169 1.91 -4.62 -2.51
CA ILE A 169 0.88 -3.98 -1.69
C ILE A 169 0.34 -2.76 -2.43
N CYS A 170 -0.96 -2.79 -2.71
CA CYS A 170 -1.72 -1.71 -3.33
C CYS A 170 -2.55 -0.99 -2.28
N TRP A 171 -2.58 0.34 -2.32
CA TRP A 171 -3.45 1.13 -1.44
C TRP A 171 -3.93 2.41 -2.12
N ALA A 172 -5.03 2.95 -1.61
CA ALA A 172 -5.55 4.23 -2.05
C ALA A 172 -5.92 5.13 -0.85
N MET A 173 -6.91 5.98 -1.02
CA MET A 173 -7.28 7.00 -0.05
C MET A 173 -7.79 6.43 1.28
N GLY A 174 -8.26 5.18 1.32
CA GLY A 174 -8.66 4.52 2.56
C GLY A 174 -7.53 4.39 3.60
N LEU A 175 -6.26 4.41 3.16
CA LEU A 175 -5.11 4.45 4.06
C LEU A 175 -4.58 5.87 4.30
N THR A 176 -4.69 6.74 3.30
CA THR A 176 -4.03 8.06 3.36
C THR A 176 -4.91 9.15 3.96
N GLN A 177 -6.21 8.93 4.09
CA GLN A 177 -7.15 9.90 4.69
C GLN A 177 -7.42 9.62 6.18
N HIS A 178 -6.38 9.29 6.92
CA HIS A 178 -6.39 9.13 8.36
C HIS A 178 -5.44 10.14 9.02
N LYS A 179 -5.67 10.47 10.28
CA LYS A 179 -4.77 11.32 11.06
C LYS A 179 -3.37 10.71 11.15
N ASN A 180 -3.28 9.39 11.27
CA ASN A 180 -2.04 8.58 11.33
C ASN A 180 -1.68 7.92 9.99
N SER A 181 -2.06 8.52 8.87
CA SER A 181 -1.83 7.96 7.53
C SER A 181 -0.37 7.63 7.23
N VAL A 182 0.56 8.43 7.78
CA VAL A 182 2.01 8.19 7.59
C VAL A 182 2.41 6.87 8.25
N ASP A 183 1.89 6.58 9.42
CA ASP A 183 2.20 5.33 10.15
C ASP A 183 1.60 4.12 9.43
N ASN A 184 0.38 4.22 8.87
CA ASN A 184 -0.18 3.19 8.00
C ASN A 184 0.77 2.84 6.86
N ILE A 185 1.33 3.86 6.19
CA ILE A 185 2.27 3.65 5.07
C ILE A 185 3.62 3.08 5.54
N ARG A 186 4.11 3.50 6.70
CA ARG A 186 5.35 2.95 7.29
C ARG A 186 5.20 1.47 7.59
N GLU A 187 4.11 1.06 8.22
CA GLU A 187 3.89 -0.35 8.58
C GLU A 187 3.75 -1.27 7.37
N LEU A 188 3.04 -0.84 6.31
CA LEU A 188 2.99 -1.64 5.09
C LEU A 188 4.34 -1.75 4.38
N VAL A 189 5.17 -0.69 4.45
CA VAL A 189 6.54 -0.73 3.92
C VAL A 189 7.41 -1.64 4.76
N ASN A 190 7.31 -1.58 6.09
CA ASN A 190 8.03 -2.47 7.00
C ASN A 190 7.75 -3.96 6.68
N LEU A 191 6.48 -4.32 6.41
CA LEU A 191 6.13 -5.67 5.98
C LEU A 191 6.85 -6.07 4.69
N LEU A 192 6.90 -5.18 3.68
CA LEU A 192 7.61 -5.45 2.43
C LEU A 192 9.13 -5.54 2.63
N LEU A 193 9.71 -4.71 3.51
CA LEU A 193 11.14 -4.75 3.82
C LEU A 193 11.53 -6.05 4.53
N LEU A 194 10.75 -6.50 5.50
CA LEU A 194 10.97 -7.81 6.17
C LEU A 194 10.97 -8.97 5.17
N LYS A 195 10.08 -8.92 4.18
CA LYS A 195 9.95 -9.94 3.13
C LYS A 195 10.94 -9.76 1.97
N GLY A 196 11.78 -8.70 1.98
CA GLY A 196 12.62 -8.33 0.85
C GLY A 196 11.80 -8.13 -0.45
N SER A 197 10.54 -7.72 -0.33
CA SER A 197 9.59 -7.62 -1.46
C SER A 197 9.61 -6.22 -2.09
N ILE A 198 10.80 -5.67 -2.32
CA ILE A 198 11.02 -4.39 -3.00
C ILE A 198 12.22 -4.53 -3.94
N GLY A 199 12.15 -3.87 -5.11
CA GLY A 199 13.27 -3.82 -6.05
C GLY A 199 13.49 -5.09 -6.86
N LYS A 200 12.51 -6.01 -6.88
CA LYS A 200 12.51 -7.22 -7.69
C LYS A 200 11.20 -7.39 -8.44
N GLN A 201 11.24 -8.10 -9.57
CA GLN A 201 10.08 -8.35 -10.40
C GLN A 201 8.95 -9.04 -9.63
N GLY A 202 7.74 -8.51 -9.75
CA GLY A 202 6.55 -9.04 -9.08
C GLY A 202 6.41 -8.62 -7.62
N ALA A 203 7.18 -7.64 -7.14
CA ALA A 203 7.17 -7.24 -5.73
C ALA A 203 7.39 -5.74 -5.56
N GLY A 204 6.66 -5.12 -4.64
CA GLY A 204 6.85 -3.71 -4.30
C GLY A 204 5.60 -2.98 -3.86
N THR A 205 5.72 -1.66 -3.87
CA THR A 205 4.67 -0.71 -3.47
C THR A 205 3.87 -0.22 -4.68
N CYS A 206 2.54 -0.21 -4.55
CA CYS A 206 1.63 0.29 -5.57
C CYS A 206 0.63 1.31 -4.98
N PRO A 207 1.04 2.57 -4.74
CA PRO A 207 0.09 3.62 -4.41
C PRO A 207 -0.81 3.91 -5.62
N VAL A 208 -2.09 3.56 -5.51
CA VAL A 208 -3.06 3.71 -6.60
C VAL A 208 -3.66 5.11 -6.54
N ARG A 209 -3.29 5.96 -7.50
CA ARG A 209 -3.66 7.38 -7.51
C ARG A 209 -5.07 7.59 -8.05
N GLY A 210 -5.80 8.56 -7.46
CA GLY A 210 -7.11 8.96 -7.94
C GLY A 210 -7.07 9.83 -9.20
N HIS A 211 -6.07 10.72 -9.29
CA HIS A 211 -5.87 11.59 -10.45
C HIS A 211 -4.88 10.98 -11.44
N SER A 212 -5.11 11.28 -12.73
CA SER A 212 -4.22 10.84 -13.82
C SER A 212 -2.84 11.45 -13.66
N ASN A 213 -1.81 10.62 -13.83
CA ASN A 213 -0.40 11.01 -13.91
C ASN A 213 0.18 11.83 -12.74
N VAL A 214 -0.39 11.71 -11.53
CA VAL A 214 0.17 12.38 -10.33
C VAL A 214 1.66 12.04 -10.13
N GLN A 215 2.08 10.82 -10.46
CA GLN A 215 3.49 10.43 -10.37
C GLN A 215 4.36 11.15 -11.40
N GLY A 216 3.85 11.36 -12.60
CA GLY A 216 4.50 12.15 -13.64
C GLY A 216 4.65 13.61 -13.25
N ASP A 217 3.57 14.22 -12.74
CA ASP A 217 3.59 15.60 -12.26
C ASP A 217 4.70 15.80 -11.22
N ARG A 218 4.77 14.90 -10.22
CA ARG A 218 5.81 14.94 -9.19
C ARG A 218 7.22 14.74 -9.77
N THR A 219 7.36 13.94 -10.83
CA THR A 219 8.64 13.73 -11.53
C THR A 219 9.09 15.02 -12.22
N MET A 220 8.15 15.74 -12.81
CA MET A 220 8.42 17.01 -13.52
C MET A 220 8.54 18.20 -12.58
N GLY A 221 8.47 18.00 -11.27
CA GLY A 221 8.57 19.09 -10.28
C GLY A 221 7.30 19.91 -10.11
N ILE A 222 6.15 19.41 -10.62
CA ILE A 222 4.85 20.08 -10.44
C ILE A 222 4.32 19.75 -9.05
N TRP A 223 4.46 20.70 -8.16
CA TRP A 223 4.08 20.62 -6.77
C TRP A 223 3.29 21.87 -6.35
N GLU A 224 2.44 21.71 -5.35
CA GLU A 224 1.76 22.82 -4.68
C GLU A 224 2.74 23.75 -3.94
N LYS A 225 3.87 23.21 -3.49
CA LYS A 225 4.97 23.94 -2.82
C LYS A 225 6.31 23.50 -3.44
N PRO A 226 6.67 23.98 -4.64
CA PRO A 226 7.92 23.62 -5.28
C PRO A 226 9.11 24.16 -4.48
N LYS A 227 10.24 23.43 -4.53
CA LYS A 227 11.48 23.86 -3.85
C LYS A 227 12.03 25.14 -4.47
N ASP A 228 12.60 26.03 -3.65
CA ASP A 228 13.21 27.27 -4.12
C ASP A 228 14.28 27.02 -5.19
N SER A 229 15.13 26.00 -5.00
CA SER A 229 16.15 25.63 -6.00
C SER A 229 15.56 25.24 -7.37
N PHE A 230 14.36 24.67 -7.42
CA PHE A 230 13.68 24.39 -8.67
C PHE A 230 13.17 25.68 -9.31
N LEU A 231 12.60 26.61 -8.52
CA LEU A 231 12.16 27.91 -9.00
C LEU A 231 13.33 28.76 -9.49
N ASP A 232 14.48 28.75 -8.77
CA ASP A 232 15.69 29.44 -9.19
C ASP A 232 16.21 28.95 -10.54
N ASN A 233 16.22 27.64 -10.75
CA ASN A 233 16.61 27.06 -12.02
C ASN A 233 15.67 27.45 -13.18
N LEU A 234 14.34 27.49 -12.92
CA LEU A 234 13.37 27.95 -13.91
C LEU A 234 13.55 29.44 -14.25
N GLU A 235 13.78 30.30 -13.23
CA GLU A 235 14.04 31.73 -13.43
C GLU A 235 15.29 31.94 -14.31
N ASN A 236 16.36 31.22 -14.00
CA ASN A 236 17.62 31.33 -14.74
C ASN A 236 17.50 30.83 -16.19
N GLU A 237 16.80 29.71 -16.40
CA GLU A 237 16.67 29.10 -17.73
C GLU A 237 15.73 29.89 -18.64
N PHE A 238 14.60 30.38 -18.11
CA PHE A 238 13.54 31.00 -18.89
C PHE A 238 13.46 32.51 -18.74
N ASN A 239 14.35 33.14 -17.96
CA ASN A 239 14.47 34.57 -17.74
C ASN A 239 13.12 35.24 -17.35
N PHE A 240 12.45 34.70 -16.34
CA PHE A 240 11.24 35.27 -15.73
C PHE A 240 11.35 35.21 -14.21
N LYS A 241 10.47 35.89 -13.51
CA LYS A 241 10.39 35.83 -12.03
C LYS A 241 9.29 34.86 -11.61
N ALA A 242 9.66 33.72 -11.00
CA ALA A 242 8.73 32.72 -10.53
C ALA A 242 7.96 33.22 -9.28
N PRO A 243 6.65 32.94 -9.17
CA PRO A 243 5.90 33.28 -7.98
C PRO A 243 6.34 32.39 -6.80
N ARG A 244 6.70 33.04 -5.67
CA ARG A 244 7.17 32.36 -4.45
C ARG A 244 6.09 32.27 -3.37
N LYS A 245 5.03 33.07 -3.47
CA LYS A 245 3.93 33.07 -2.51
C LYS A 245 2.99 31.91 -2.83
N HIS A 246 2.78 31.05 -1.84
CA HIS A 246 1.78 29.97 -1.95
C HIS A 246 0.37 30.54 -1.95
N GLY A 247 -0.53 29.87 -2.66
CA GLY A 247 -1.96 30.05 -2.50
C GLY A 247 -2.48 29.34 -1.24
N TYR A 248 -3.78 29.30 -1.08
CA TYR A 248 -4.41 28.54 -0.02
C TYR A 248 -4.54 27.06 -0.43
N ASP A 249 -4.15 26.16 0.46
CA ASP A 249 -4.61 24.76 0.37
C ASP A 249 -6.06 24.65 0.90
N VAL A 250 -6.61 23.44 0.94
CA VAL A 250 -8.01 23.24 1.36
C VAL A 250 -8.24 23.64 2.82
N VAL A 251 -7.27 23.42 3.69
CA VAL A 251 -7.36 23.80 5.12
C VAL A 251 -7.25 25.31 5.26
N ASP A 252 -6.22 25.90 4.67
CA ASP A 252 -5.99 27.34 4.66
C ASP A 252 -7.21 28.10 4.08
N ALA A 253 -7.82 27.56 3.01
CA ALA A 253 -9.00 28.17 2.39
C ALA A 253 -10.20 28.17 3.34
N ILE A 254 -10.45 27.07 4.04
CA ILE A 254 -11.53 26.99 5.03
C ILE A 254 -11.29 27.94 6.21
N GLU A 255 -10.05 27.98 6.70
CA GLU A 255 -9.67 28.91 7.78
C GLU A 255 -9.81 30.37 7.34
N ALA A 256 -9.38 30.72 6.13
CA ALA A 256 -9.52 32.07 5.59
C ALA A 256 -10.99 32.47 5.44
N MET A 257 -11.85 31.57 4.97
CA MET A 257 -13.29 31.82 4.90
C MET A 257 -13.90 32.02 6.30
N HIS A 258 -13.49 31.22 7.28
CA HIS A 258 -13.93 31.41 8.67
C HIS A 258 -13.49 32.76 9.23
N GLN A 259 -12.28 33.20 8.91
CA GLN A 259 -11.70 34.48 9.32
C GLN A 259 -12.18 35.67 8.45
N LYS A 260 -13.03 35.43 7.44
CA LYS A 260 -13.51 36.43 6.46
C LYS A 260 -12.37 37.19 5.73
N LYS A 261 -11.32 36.47 5.39
CA LYS A 261 -10.18 36.95 4.59
C LYS A 261 -10.40 36.70 3.11
#